data_cca5ba9bfd900659af7132abf9b8dd20
#
_entry.id   cca5ba9bfd900659af7132abf9b8dd20
#
_cell.length_a   1.000
_cell.length_b   1.000
_cell.length_c   1.000
_cell.angle_alpha   90.00
_cell.angle_beta   90.00
_cell.angle_gamma   90.00
#
_symmetry.space_group_name_H-M   'P 1'
#
loop_
_entity.id
_entity.type
_entity.pdbx_description
1 polymer ?
#
loop_
_entity_poly.entity_id
_entity_poly.type
_entity_poly.pdbx_seq_one_letter_code
_entity_poly.pdbx_strand_id
1 'polypeptide(L)'
;MIKFVSVDRVKPGVTLAKDIYGVDTFTGKIVMLKVGQKLTMAHITKLMGLDLQGIYINEPPVASELLTGDTKTELFHLIDELEATGTPAFLSLYKEKIEDASSILNDFVDTVLRRDDLRLSMESLDFHENLRYAHTVSTAVISIVIAKELGMSKPDMLDLTLAALIHDIGDKKLPDGLLDKPARLTEDEYEIVKTHTTHGYDILSHEDFSAISEPVKSGVLSHHERFDGSGYPNGLGGEEIPLFARIIAVADVYSALTADRPYRSAYQVSEAIEYIMGNADRQFDAIVVAAFLKIISPYPIGSCVRLSSGERAVVSKQNPENPLRPVVFLMDDPTAVIDLYHDKCFYNVVVTDLLDE
;
A
#
# COMPACT_ATOMS: atom_id res chain seq x y z
N MET A 1 10.34 1.21 -12.51
CA MET A 1 9.85 -0.20 -12.46
C MET A 1 9.68 -0.72 -13.88
N ILE A 2 10.05 -1.98 -14.13
CA ILE A 2 9.77 -2.62 -15.42
C ILE A 2 8.33 -3.16 -15.36
N LYS A 3 7.51 -2.76 -16.34
CA LYS A 3 6.11 -3.15 -16.43
C LYS A 3 5.81 -3.73 -17.81
N PHE A 4 5.09 -4.85 -17.85
CA PHE A 4 4.56 -5.40 -19.08
C PHE A 4 3.21 -4.72 -19.39
N VAL A 5 3.09 -4.11 -20.56
CA VAL A 5 1.89 -3.37 -20.97
C VAL A 5 1.45 -3.86 -22.35
N SER A 6 0.17 -4.14 -22.52
CA SER A 6 -0.40 -4.43 -23.84
C SER A 6 -0.15 -3.25 -24.78
N VAL A 7 0.21 -3.55 -26.03
CA VAL A 7 0.67 -2.53 -27.00
C VAL A 7 -0.38 -1.43 -27.23
N ASP A 8 -1.66 -1.77 -27.16
CA ASP A 8 -2.80 -0.83 -27.31
C ASP A 8 -2.91 0.18 -26.17
N ARG A 9 -2.30 -0.11 -25.01
CA ARG A 9 -2.31 0.76 -23.81
C ARG A 9 -1.02 1.56 -23.64
N VAL A 10 -0.02 1.34 -24.46
CA VAL A 10 1.26 2.05 -24.39
C VAL A 10 1.09 3.51 -24.81
N LYS A 11 1.54 4.43 -23.96
CA LYS A 11 1.51 5.87 -24.26
C LYS A 11 2.83 6.33 -24.89
N PRO A 12 2.83 7.30 -25.80
CA PRO A 12 4.06 7.92 -26.32
C PRO A 12 4.89 8.53 -25.18
N GLY A 13 6.23 8.42 -25.29
CA GLY A 13 7.15 8.97 -24.30
C GLY A 13 7.63 7.99 -23.24
N VAL A 14 6.99 6.82 -23.10
CA VAL A 14 7.48 5.76 -22.20
C VAL A 14 8.81 5.19 -22.72
N THR A 15 9.64 4.72 -21.80
CA THR A 15 10.95 4.12 -22.12
C THR A 15 10.84 2.60 -22.16
N LEU A 16 11.36 1.98 -23.21
CA LEU A 16 11.38 0.53 -23.36
C LEU A 16 12.32 -0.11 -22.33
N ALA A 17 11.85 -1.14 -21.65
CA ALA A 17 12.60 -1.85 -20.60
C ALA A 17 13.33 -3.11 -21.09
N LYS A 18 12.89 -3.71 -22.19
CA LYS A 18 13.52 -4.87 -22.83
C LYS A 18 13.56 -4.70 -24.34
N ASP A 19 14.57 -5.29 -25.00
CA ASP A 19 14.67 -5.29 -26.46
C ASP A 19 13.47 -5.97 -27.10
N ILE A 20 12.95 -5.38 -28.19
CA ILE A 20 11.93 -6.00 -29.03
C ILE A 20 12.62 -6.56 -30.27
N TYR A 21 12.37 -7.82 -30.53
CA TYR A 21 12.96 -8.55 -31.65
C TYR A 21 11.91 -8.81 -32.75
N GLY A 22 12.34 -8.68 -34.00
CA GLY A 22 11.63 -9.15 -35.18
C GLY A 22 12.34 -10.35 -35.79
N VAL A 23 11.65 -11.02 -36.70
CA VAL A 23 12.24 -12.12 -37.49
C VAL A 23 12.57 -11.58 -38.89
N ASP A 24 13.83 -11.60 -39.25
CA ASP A 24 14.26 -11.41 -40.62
C ASP A 24 14.47 -12.77 -41.29
N THR A 25 13.88 -12.94 -42.44
CA THR A 25 13.89 -14.23 -43.17
C THR A 25 15.29 -14.67 -43.65
N PHE A 26 16.28 -13.74 -43.67
CA PHE A 26 17.63 -14.01 -44.14
C PHE A 26 18.66 -14.12 -43.02
N THR A 27 18.50 -13.30 -41.95
CA THR A 27 19.51 -13.18 -40.88
C THR A 27 19.01 -13.73 -39.53
N GLY A 28 17.75 -14.14 -39.43
CA GLY A 28 17.14 -14.59 -38.18
C GLY A 28 16.66 -13.43 -37.31
N LYS A 29 17.01 -13.44 -36.03
CA LYS A 29 16.49 -12.47 -35.03
C LYS A 29 17.16 -11.08 -35.21
N ILE A 30 16.36 -10.05 -35.44
CA ILE A 30 16.83 -8.64 -35.51
C ILE A 30 16.22 -7.86 -34.33
N VAL A 31 17.06 -7.03 -33.68
CA VAL A 31 16.58 -6.07 -32.68
C VAL A 31 15.85 -4.92 -33.38
N MET A 32 14.53 -4.85 -33.25
CA MET A 32 13.69 -3.78 -33.85
C MET A 32 13.71 -2.50 -33.00
N LEU A 33 13.61 -2.62 -31.67
CA LEU A 33 13.68 -1.54 -30.72
C LEU A 33 14.54 -1.97 -29.54
N LYS A 34 15.40 -1.05 -29.05
CA LYS A 34 16.36 -1.34 -27.97
C LYS A 34 15.84 -0.88 -26.62
N VAL A 35 16.25 -1.58 -25.58
CA VAL A 35 16.10 -1.15 -24.20
C VAL A 35 16.61 0.29 -24.02
N GLY A 36 15.91 1.08 -23.21
CA GLY A 36 16.23 2.49 -22.98
C GLY A 36 15.67 3.46 -24.05
N GLN A 37 15.09 2.96 -25.14
CA GLN A 37 14.52 3.79 -26.20
C GLN A 37 13.15 4.36 -25.75
N LYS A 38 12.97 5.69 -25.88
CA LYS A 38 11.67 6.32 -25.72
C LYS A 38 10.79 6.00 -26.93
N LEU A 39 9.58 5.49 -26.63
CA LEU A 39 8.61 5.11 -27.65
C LEU A 39 7.88 6.33 -28.19
N THR A 40 7.88 6.52 -29.51
CA THR A 40 7.06 7.49 -30.21
C THR A 40 5.76 6.85 -30.67
N MET A 41 4.77 7.68 -31.07
CA MET A 41 3.52 7.18 -31.67
C MET A 41 3.79 6.28 -32.89
N ALA A 42 4.79 6.61 -33.72
CA ALA A 42 5.18 5.79 -34.87
C ALA A 42 5.73 4.42 -34.46
N HIS A 43 6.46 4.34 -33.35
CA HIS A 43 6.92 3.07 -32.79
C HIS A 43 5.72 2.23 -32.30
N ILE A 44 4.78 2.82 -31.58
CA ILE A 44 3.59 2.16 -31.05
C ILE A 44 2.71 1.63 -32.19
N THR A 45 2.45 2.43 -33.22
CA THR A 45 1.69 2.02 -34.40
C THR A 45 2.32 0.81 -35.11
N LYS A 46 3.67 0.79 -35.21
CA LYS A 46 4.37 -0.37 -35.77
C LYS A 46 4.22 -1.61 -34.89
N LEU A 47 4.33 -1.44 -33.56
CA LEU A 47 4.17 -2.53 -32.61
C LEU A 47 2.75 -3.13 -32.62
N MET A 48 1.72 -2.29 -32.82
CA MET A 48 0.32 -2.72 -32.99
C MET A 48 0.12 -3.59 -34.24
N GLY A 49 0.97 -3.41 -35.27
CA GLY A 49 0.96 -4.24 -36.48
C GLY A 49 1.69 -5.58 -36.31
N LEU A 50 2.34 -5.81 -35.18
CA LEU A 50 2.98 -7.06 -34.82
C LEU A 50 2.03 -7.82 -33.89
N ASP A 51 1.96 -9.13 -34.01
CA ASP A 51 1.14 -9.98 -33.13
C ASP A 51 1.81 -10.13 -31.75
N LEU A 52 2.00 -8.97 -31.06
CA LEU A 52 2.60 -8.88 -29.76
C LEU A 52 1.50 -8.67 -28.70
N GLN A 53 1.46 -9.52 -27.70
CA GLN A 53 0.54 -9.37 -26.57
C GLN A 53 0.85 -8.13 -25.72
N GLY A 54 2.12 -7.72 -25.67
CA GLY A 54 2.57 -6.53 -24.96
C GLY A 54 4.07 -6.33 -25.03
N ILE A 55 4.54 -5.29 -24.38
CA ILE A 55 5.95 -4.92 -24.31
C ILE A 55 6.33 -4.52 -22.89
N TYR A 56 7.62 -4.68 -22.56
CA TYR A 56 8.15 -4.21 -21.28
C TYR A 56 8.57 -2.74 -21.39
N ILE A 57 8.03 -1.92 -20.50
CA ILE A 57 8.35 -0.49 -20.40
C ILE A 57 8.90 -0.16 -19.00
N ASN A 58 9.76 0.86 -18.93
CA ASN A 58 10.13 1.49 -17.69
C ASN A 58 9.05 2.51 -17.32
N GLU A 59 8.31 2.22 -16.28
CA GLU A 59 7.35 3.13 -15.68
C GLU A 59 7.82 3.47 -14.27
N PRO A 60 7.81 4.74 -13.85
CA PRO A 60 8.15 5.07 -12.46
C PRO A 60 7.18 4.35 -11.52
N PRO A 61 7.61 3.97 -10.31
CA PRO A 61 6.75 3.34 -9.32
C PRO A 61 5.54 4.23 -9.01
N VAL A 62 4.35 3.65 -8.94
CA VAL A 62 3.08 4.40 -8.77
C VAL A 62 3.08 5.26 -7.50
N ALA A 63 3.71 4.82 -6.42
CA ALA A 63 3.75 5.61 -5.18
C ALA A 63 4.85 6.69 -5.17
N SER A 64 5.93 6.56 -5.93
CA SER A 64 6.85 7.70 -6.15
C SER A 64 6.19 8.86 -6.88
N GLU A 65 5.01 8.62 -7.48
CA GLU A 65 4.15 9.62 -8.10
C GLU A 65 2.99 10.07 -7.20
N LEU A 66 2.61 9.29 -6.18
CA LEU A 66 1.63 9.70 -5.16
C LEU A 66 2.23 10.70 -4.18
N LEU A 67 3.49 10.50 -3.84
CA LEU A 67 4.27 11.40 -3.02
C LEU A 67 5.37 11.98 -3.92
N THR A 68 5.13 13.12 -4.56
CA THR A 68 6.19 13.86 -5.27
C THR A 68 7.30 14.22 -4.28
N GLY A 69 8.52 14.43 -4.75
CA GLY A 69 9.68 14.68 -3.88
C GLY A 69 9.44 15.77 -2.83
N ASP A 70 8.70 16.82 -3.19
CA ASP A 70 8.36 17.91 -2.29
C ASP A 70 7.33 17.47 -1.23
N THR A 71 6.23 16.82 -1.64
CA THR A 71 5.19 16.30 -0.72
C THR A 71 5.76 15.24 0.22
N LYS A 72 6.64 14.38 -0.27
CA LYS A 72 7.32 13.36 0.55
C LYS A 72 8.19 14.03 1.62
N THR A 73 8.98 15.03 1.23
CA THR A 73 9.86 15.78 2.13
C THR A 73 9.05 16.55 3.17
N GLU A 74 7.96 17.19 2.76
CA GLU A 74 7.07 17.95 3.65
C GLU A 74 6.34 17.02 4.65
N LEU A 75 5.85 15.87 4.22
CA LEU A 75 5.28 14.85 5.12
C LEU A 75 6.34 14.29 6.08
N PHE A 76 7.58 14.08 5.60
CA PHE A 76 8.67 13.65 6.45
C PHE A 76 8.95 14.68 7.57
N HIS A 77 9.11 15.95 7.21
CA HIS A 77 9.32 17.01 8.18
C HIS A 77 8.14 17.14 9.15
N LEU A 78 6.92 17.04 8.65
CA LEU A 78 5.73 17.07 9.50
C LEU A 78 5.75 15.94 10.54
N ILE A 79 6.00 14.71 10.13
CA ILE A 79 6.02 13.54 11.03
C ILE A 79 7.21 13.64 11.99
N ASP A 80 8.41 13.99 11.50
CA ASP A 80 9.61 14.14 12.33
C ASP A 80 9.40 15.21 13.40
N GLU A 81 8.82 16.36 13.05
CA GLU A 81 8.47 17.41 13.99
C GLU A 81 7.37 16.99 14.97
N LEU A 82 6.37 16.21 14.50
CA LEU A 82 5.35 15.62 15.34
C LEU A 82 5.95 14.58 16.30
N GLU A 83 7.00 13.88 15.90
CA GLU A 83 7.71 12.91 16.73
C GLU A 83 8.74 13.54 17.69
N ALA A 84 9.38 14.66 17.33
CA ALA A 84 10.50 15.23 18.08
C ALA A 84 10.11 15.91 19.40
N THR A 85 8.85 16.24 19.62
CA THR A 85 8.43 17.12 20.72
C THR A 85 7.79 16.36 21.89
N GLY A 86 8.57 16.12 22.96
CA GLY A 86 8.15 15.45 24.20
C GLY A 86 7.82 16.37 25.40
N THR A 87 7.49 17.66 25.20
CA THR A 87 7.28 18.64 26.30
C THR A 87 5.91 19.35 26.20
N PRO A 88 5.45 20.08 27.22
CA PRO A 88 4.21 20.88 27.15
C PRO A 88 4.17 21.91 26.02
N ALA A 89 5.33 22.37 25.52
CA ALA A 89 5.43 23.16 24.29
C ALA A 89 5.01 22.39 23.03
N PHE A 90 4.94 21.07 23.12
CA PHE A 90 4.48 20.15 22.08
C PHE A 90 3.06 20.47 21.59
N LEU A 91 2.10 20.72 22.48
CA LEU A 91 0.70 20.90 22.09
C LEU A 91 0.50 22.12 21.18
N SER A 92 1.15 23.25 21.46
CA SER A 92 1.04 24.45 20.62
C SER A 92 1.74 24.28 19.26
N LEU A 93 2.93 23.68 19.26
CA LEU A 93 3.65 23.37 18.02
C LEU A 93 2.89 22.34 17.17
N TYR A 94 2.31 21.34 17.81
CA TYR A 94 1.53 20.32 17.14
C TYR A 94 0.30 20.89 16.44
N LYS A 95 -0.41 21.83 17.10
CA LYS A 95 -1.54 22.55 16.51
C LYS A 95 -1.13 23.31 15.24
N GLU A 96 -0.06 24.11 15.30
CA GLU A 96 0.47 24.85 14.16
C GLU A 96 0.83 23.90 13.01
N LYS A 97 1.47 22.77 13.31
CA LYS A 97 1.86 21.77 12.29
C LYS A 97 0.69 21.03 11.66
N ILE A 98 -0.36 20.73 12.40
CA ILE A 98 -1.61 20.16 11.81
C ILE A 98 -2.30 21.17 10.89
N GLU A 99 -2.28 22.47 11.25
CA GLU A 99 -2.82 23.51 10.38
C GLU A 99 -1.98 23.64 9.08
N ASP A 100 -0.65 23.59 9.17
CA ASP A 100 0.26 23.59 8.02
C ASP A 100 0.09 22.32 7.15
N ALA A 101 -0.16 21.16 7.76
CA ALA A 101 -0.39 19.91 7.08
C ALA A 101 -1.61 19.94 6.13
N SER A 102 -2.58 20.80 6.40
CA SER A 102 -3.83 20.84 5.62
C SER A 102 -3.60 21.04 4.12
N SER A 103 -2.60 21.86 3.72
CA SER A 103 -2.25 22.06 2.31
C SER A 103 -1.66 20.80 1.69
N ILE A 104 -0.69 20.18 2.39
CA ILE A 104 0.01 18.96 1.97
C ILE A 104 -0.99 17.80 1.81
N LEU A 105 -1.88 17.64 2.80
CA LEU A 105 -2.92 16.61 2.78
C LEU A 105 -3.92 16.83 1.63
N ASN A 106 -4.30 18.09 1.35
CA ASN A 106 -5.17 18.39 0.22
C ASN A 106 -4.53 17.99 -1.12
N ASP A 107 -3.26 18.33 -1.34
CA ASP A 107 -2.54 17.97 -2.57
C ASP A 107 -2.38 16.46 -2.71
N PHE A 108 -2.13 15.78 -1.60
CA PHE A 108 -2.04 14.32 -1.57
C PHE A 108 -3.39 13.65 -1.90
N VAL A 109 -4.47 14.06 -1.22
CA VAL A 109 -5.82 13.55 -1.49
C VAL A 109 -6.24 13.81 -2.94
N ASP A 110 -5.98 15.02 -3.45
CA ASP A 110 -6.27 15.36 -4.86
C ASP A 110 -5.48 14.50 -5.84
N THR A 111 -4.24 14.16 -5.51
CA THR A 111 -3.42 13.27 -6.34
C THR A 111 -4.00 11.86 -6.38
N VAL A 112 -4.45 11.34 -5.23
CA VAL A 112 -5.12 10.04 -5.15
C VAL A 112 -6.45 10.06 -5.92
N LEU A 113 -7.26 11.11 -5.78
CA LEU A 113 -8.57 11.21 -6.44
C LEU A 113 -8.48 11.29 -7.96
N ARG A 114 -7.42 11.89 -8.51
CA ARG A 114 -7.21 12.01 -9.98
C ARG A 114 -6.85 10.70 -10.69
N ARG A 115 -6.55 9.62 -9.97
CA ARG A 115 -6.10 8.34 -10.55
C ARG A 115 -7.18 7.29 -10.46
N ASP A 116 -7.67 6.78 -11.59
CA ASP A 116 -8.76 5.81 -11.62
C ASP A 116 -8.31 4.35 -11.39
N ASP A 117 -7.04 4.04 -11.62
CA ASP A 117 -6.50 2.67 -11.59
C ASP A 117 -5.37 2.49 -10.56
N LEU A 118 -5.52 3.15 -9.40
CA LEU A 118 -4.50 3.12 -8.35
C LEU A 118 -4.38 1.73 -7.73
N ARG A 119 -3.18 1.14 -7.86
CA ARG A 119 -2.81 -0.10 -7.18
C ARG A 119 -1.49 0.07 -6.48
N LEU A 120 -1.42 -0.41 -5.25
CA LEU A 120 -0.23 -0.35 -4.40
C LEU A 120 0.57 -1.63 -4.52
N SER A 121 1.86 -1.51 -4.81
CA SER A 121 2.84 -2.60 -4.69
C SER A 121 3.79 -2.30 -3.52
N MET A 122 4.52 -3.31 -3.03
CA MET A 122 5.50 -3.10 -1.97
C MET A 122 6.58 -2.09 -2.34
N GLU A 123 7.09 -2.16 -3.58
CA GLU A 123 8.07 -1.17 -4.07
C GLU A 123 7.53 0.26 -4.02
N SER A 124 6.20 0.39 -4.12
CA SER A 124 5.53 1.67 -4.02
C SER A 124 5.39 2.17 -2.58
N LEU A 125 5.51 1.30 -1.60
CA LEU A 125 5.42 1.59 -0.16
C LEU A 125 6.80 1.54 0.53
N ASP A 126 7.87 1.29 -0.24
CA ASP A 126 9.23 1.27 0.30
C ASP A 126 9.77 2.70 0.48
N PHE A 127 9.75 3.13 1.71
CA PHE A 127 10.33 4.40 2.15
C PHE A 127 11.64 4.08 2.88
N HIS A 128 12.78 4.08 2.18
CA HIS A 128 14.12 3.71 2.64
C HIS A 128 14.68 4.53 3.84
N GLU A 129 13.83 5.25 4.55
CA GLU A 129 14.19 6.13 5.66
C GLU A 129 13.85 5.50 7.02
N ASN A 130 13.62 6.26 8.06
CA ASN A 130 13.29 5.79 9.41
C ASN A 130 12.07 4.82 9.39
N LEU A 131 12.19 3.66 10.04
CA LEU A 131 11.16 2.60 10.06
C LEU A 131 9.79 3.08 10.57
N ARG A 132 9.76 3.96 11.59
CA ARG A 132 8.50 4.53 12.12
C ARG A 132 7.84 5.41 11.08
N TYR A 133 8.62 6.30 10.47
CA TYR A 133 8.14 7.17 9.39
C TYR A 133 7.56 6.33 8.23
N ALA A 134 8.31 5.33 7.76
CA ALA A 134 7.87 4.44 6.69
C ALA A 134 6.53 3.77 7.02
N HIS A 135 6.37 3.31 8.25
CA HIS A 135 5.15 2.70 8.74
C HIS A 135 3.97 3.69 8.74
N THR A 136 4.14 4.86 9.36
CA THR A 136 3.11 5.89 9.45
C THR A 136 2.63 6.34 8.07
N VAL A 137 3.56 6.63 7.15
CA VAL A 137 3.23 7.03 5.77
C VAL A 137 2.55 5.91 5.01
N SER A 138 3.05 4.67 5.13
CA SER A 138 2.42 3.51 4.47
C SER A 138 0.99 3.30 4.96
N THR A 139 0.76 3.39 6.26
CA THR A 139 -0.58 3.30 6.85
C THR A 139 -1.51 4.39 6.29
N ALA A 140 -1.05 5.63 6.20
CA ALA A 140 -1.84 6.72 5.62
C ALA A 140 -2.12 6.53 4.12
N VAL A 141 -1.11 6.11 3.33
CA VAL A 141 -1.27 5.84 1.89
C VAL A 141 -2.27 4.72 1.65
N ILE A 142 -2.16 3.61 2.38
CA ILE A 142 -3.08 2.49 2.24
C ILE A 142 -4.50 2.91 2.65
N SER A 143 -4.64 3.62 3.77
CA SER A 143 -5.94 4.08 4.27
C SER A 143 -6.68 4.97 3.28
N ILE A 144 -5.99 5.96 2.68
CA ILE A 144 -6.62 6.87 1.72
C ILE A 144 -7.03 6.16 0.42
N VAL A 145 -6.25 5.16 -0.03
CA VAL A 145 -6.58 4.40 -1.24
C VAL A 145 -7.75 3.44 -0.98
N ILE A 146 -7.83 2.84 0.22
CA ILE A 146 -9.03 2.11 0.67
C ILE A 146 -10.24 3.04 0.71
N ALA A 147 -10.12 4.24 1.30
CA ALA A 147 -11.20 5.22 1.38
C ALA A 147 -11.74 5.63 0.00
N LYS A 148 -10.84 5.83 -0.97
CA LYS A 148 -11.23 6.08 -2.36
C LYS A 148 -12.02 4.91 -2.96
N GLU A 149 -11.58 3.66 -2.76
CA GLU A 149 -12.28 2.48 -3.25
C GLU A 149 -13.66 2.32 -2.60
N LEU A 150 -13.80 2.73 -1.34
CA LEU A 150 -15.08 2.79 -0.63
C LEU A 150 -15.96 3.97 -1.03
N GLY A 151 -15.49 4.88 -1.89
CA GLY A 151 -16.24 6.05 -2.37
C GLY A 151 -16.44 7.13 -1.31
N MET A 152 -15.53 7.26 -0.35
CA MET A 152 -15.61 8.30 0.69
C MET A 152 -15.49 9.70 0.10
N SER A 153 -16.10 10.68 0.76
CA SER A 153 -16.01 12.07 0.35
C SER A 153 -14.60 12.65 0.56
N LYS A 154 -14.22 13.69 -0.22
CA LYS A 154 -12.91 14.33 -0.05
C LYS A 154 -12.66 14.84 1.38
N PRO A 155 -13.62 15.50 2.07
CA PRO A 155 -13.44 15.88 3.47
C PRO A 155 -13.16 14.69 4.39
N ASP A 156 -13.90 13.58 4.25
CA ASP A 156 -13.68 12.37 5.06
C ASP A 156 -12.32 11.74 4.76
N MET A 157 -11.87 11.79 3.49
CA MET A 157 -10.54 11.30 3.12
C MET A 157 -9.41 12.15 3.72
N LEU A 158 -9.59 13.46 3.82
CA LEU A 158 -8.64 14.35 4.50
C LEU A 158 -8.56 14.03 6.00
N ASP A 159 -9.70 13.91 6.66
CA ASP A 159 -9.78 13.56 8.07
C ASP A 159 -9.20 12.17 8.34
N LEU A 160 -9.51 11.18 7.50
CA LEU A 160 -8.94 9.83 7.61
C LEU A 160 -7.43 9.83 7.43
N THR A 161 -6.92 10.59 6.45
CA THR A 161 -5.47 10.69 6.22
C THR A 161 -4.77 11.29 7.44
N LEU A 162 -5.34 12.34 8.02
CA LEU A 162 -4.85 12.91 9.27
C LEU A 162 -4.89 11.88 10.39
N ALA A 163 -6.02 11.19 10.59
CA ALA A 163 -6.13 10.16 11.63
C ALA A 163 -5.08 9.05 11.46
N ALA A 164 -4.84 8.60 10.24
CA ALA A 164 -3.83 7.57 9.95
C ALA A 164 -2.39 8.06 10.18
N LEU A 165 -2.09 9.34 9.92
CA LEU A 165 -0.76 9.91 10.20
C LEU A 165 -0.48 10.06 11.70
N ILE A 166 -1.52 10.23 12.52
CA ILE A 166 -1.38 10.47 13.95
C ILE A 166 -1.93 9.34 14.83
N HIS A 167 -2.22 8.17 14.25
CA HIS A 167 -2.89 7.08 14.98
C HIS A 167 -2.12 6.66 16.25
N ASP A 168 -0.80 6.70 16.21
CA ASP A 168 0.12 6.34 17.31
C ASP A 168 0.62 7.54 18.12
N ILE A 169 -0.02 8.72 18.01
CA ILE A 169 0.41 9.91 18.76
C ILE A 169 0.52 9.68 20.28
N GLY A 170 -0.29 8.78 20.81
CA GLY A 170 -0.28 8.42 22.23
C GLY A 170 0.98 7.67 22.69
N ASP A 171 1.79 7.14 21.78
CA ASP A 171 3.09 6.53 22.08
C ASP A 171 4.01 7.48 22.87
N LYS A 172 3.85 8.79 22.67
CA LYS A 172 4.57 9.83 23.39
C LYS A 172 4.35 9.82 24.91
N LYS A 173 3.31 9.16 25.38
CA LYS A 173 2.99 9.03 26.81
C LYS A 173 3.45 7.70 27.39
N LEU A 174 3.94 6.79 26.56
CA LEU A 174 4.48 5.52 27.00
C LEU A 174 5.86 5.68 27.65
N PRO A 175 6.28 4.78 28.55
CA PRO A 175 7.60 4.78 29.14
C PRO A 175 8.70 4.67 28.07
N ASP A 176 9.77 5.45 28.23
CA ASP A 176 10.91 5.45 27.32
C ASP A 176 11.50 4.06 27.14
N GLY A 177 11.81 3.70 25.89
CA GLY A 177 12.43 2.43 25.51
C GLY A 177 11.49 1.22 25.53
N LEU A 178 10.22 1.35 25.91
CA LEU A 178 9.27 0.25 25.93
C LEU A 178 9.01 -0.32 24.52
N LEU A 179 8.79 0.55 23.55
CA LEU A 179 8.53 0.17 22.16
C LEU A 179 9.79 -0.30 21.41
N ASP A 180 10.97 0.14 21.87
CA ASP A 180 12.26 -0.21 21.25
C ASP A 180 12.91 -1.45 21.88
N LYS A 181 12.19 -2.13 22.79
CA LYS A 181 12.68 -3.31 23.49
C LYS A 181 13.02 -4.43 22.49
N PRO A 182 14.26 -4.95 22.47
CA PRO A 182 14.68 -5.99 21.53
C PRO A 182 14.19 -7.40 21.89
N ALA A 183 13.11 -7.50 22.69
CA ALA A 183 12.50 -8.74 23.16
C ALA A 183 10.98 -8.62 23.15
N ARG A 184 10.29 -9.74 23.23
CA ARG A 184 8.84 -9.73 23.39
C ARG A 184 8.45 -8.98 24.67
N LEU A 185 7.40 -8.18 24.58
CA LEU A 185 6.79 -7.55 25.74
C LEU A 185 6.18 -8.60 26.68
N THR A 186 6.27 -8.35 27.97
CA THR A 186 5.48 -9.10 28.97
C THR A 186 4.00 -8.72 28.88
N GLU A 187 3.12 -9.47 29.54
CA GLU A 187 1.69 -9.12 29.57
C GLU A 187 1.47 -7.74 30.18
N ASP A 188 2.15 -7.41 31.29
CA ASP A 188 2.05 -6.09 31.93
C ASP A 188 2.55 -4.96 31.01
N GLU A 189 3.67 -5.16 30.31
CA GLU A 189 4.20 -4.20 29.36
C GLU A 189 3.24 -4.02 28.18
N TYR A 190 2.61 -5.08 27.70
CA TYR A 190 1.63 -5.02 26.62
C TYR A 190 0.37 -4.25 27.06
N GLU A 191 -0.10 -4.43 28.30
CA GLU A 191 -1.21 -3.63 28.83
C GLU A 191 -0.85 -2.14 28.89
N ILE A 192 0.40 -1.78 29.21
CA ILE A 192 0.86 -0.39 29.15
C ILE A 192 0.85 0.11 27.69
N VAL A 193 1.36 -0.67 26.72
CA VAL A 193 1.34 -0.28 25.31
C VAL A 193 -0.07 -0.02 24.82
N LYS A 194 -1.06 -0.83 25.19
CA LYS A 194 -2.46 -0.60 24.79
C LYS A 194 -2.99 0.79 25.16
N THR A 195 -2.43 1.42 26.19
CA THR A 195 -2.88 2.74 26.64
C THR A 195 -2.57 3.86 25.65
N HIS A 196 -1.72 3.62 24.61
CA HIS A 196 -1.43 4.65 23.61
C HIS A 196 -2.69 5.15 22.90
N THR A 197 -3.67 4.27 22.67
CA THR A 197 -4.93 4.66 22.02
C THR A 197 -5.71 5.67 22.84
N THR A 198 -5.86 5.43 24.14
CA THR A 198 -6.54 6.36 25.07
C THR A 198 -5.71 7.63 25.28
N HIS A 199 -4.39 7.51 25.40
CA HIS A 199 -3.50 8.68 25.47
C HIS A 199 -3.59 9.54 24.21
N GLY A 200 -3.66 8.92 23.02
CA GLY A 200 -3.87 9.64 21.77
C GLY A 200 -5.18 10.41 21.76
N TYR A 201 -6.27 9.77 22.13
CA TYR A 201 -7.58 10.41 22.25
C TYR A 201 -7.58 11.57 23.26
N ASP A 202 -6.94 11.39 24.43
CA ASP A 202 -6.83 12.43 25.46
C ASP A 202 -6.04 13.64 24.95
N ILE A 203 -4.93 13.42 24.23
CA ILE A 203 -4.14 14.49 23.61
C ILE A 203 -5.02 15.27 22.63
N LEU A 204 -5.71 14.57 21.71
CA LEU A 204 -6.53 15.20 20.68
C LEU A 204 -7.83 15.82 21.22
N SER A 205 -8.23 15.50 22.44
CA SER A 205 -9.39 16.07 23.12
C SER A 205 -9.08 17.34 23.91
N HIS A 206 -7.79 17.73 24.00
CA HIS A 206 -7.39 18.99 24.63
C HIS A 206 -7.94 20.18 23.82
N GLU A 207 -8.19 21.30 24.51
CA GLU A 207 -8.77 22.53 23.91
C GLU A 207 -7.96 23.09 22.73
N ASP A 208 -6.63 22.88 22.73
CA ASP A 208 -5.74 23.28 21.64
C ASP A 208 -6.06 22.56 20.32
N PHE A 209 -6.68 21.39 20.38
CA PHE A 209 -7.09 20.58 19.23
C PHE A 209 -8.60 20.60 18.95
N SER A 210 -9.29 21.65 19.38
CA SER A 210 -10.74 21.79 19.17
C SER A 210 -11.16 21.78 17.68
N ALA A 211 -10.24 22.07 16.75
CA ALA A 211 -10.46 21.98 15.31
C ALA A 211 -10.40 20.53 14.76
N ILE A 212 -9.86 19.58 15.51
CA ILE A 212 -9.81 18.16 15.10
C ILE A 212 -11.20 17.55 15.22
N SER A 213 -11.68 16.97 14.13
CA SER A 213 -13.02 16.37 14.07
C SER A 213 -13.12 15.11 14.95
N GLU A 214 -14.33 14.82 15.42
CA GLU A 214 -14.59 13.62 16.24
C GLU A 214 -14.29 12.30 15.49
N PRO A 215 -14.55 12.17 14.18
CA PRO A 215 -14.10 11.01 13.41
C PRO A 215 -12.60 10.75 13.46
N VAL A 216 -11.75 11.81 13.45
CA VAL A 216 -10.28 11.67 13.59
C VAL A 216 -9.93 11.12 14.97
N LYS A 217 -10.47 11.72 16.04
CA LYS A 217 -10.21 11.31 17.44
C LYS A 217 -10.65 9.87 17.69
N SER A 218 -11.85 9.51 17.24
CA SER A 218 -12.38 8.14 17.40
C SER A 218 -11.62 7.13 16.52
N GLY A 219 -11.10 7.55 15.36
CA GLY A 219 -10.20 6.75 14.55
C GLY A 219 -8.92 6.38 15.31
N VAL A 220 -8.28 7.38 15.95
CA VAL A 220 -7.09 7.19 16.80
C VAL A 220 -7.39 6.33 18.02
N LEU A 221 -8.54 6.54 18.69
CA LEU A 221 -8.91 5.76 19.87
C LEU A 221 -9.11 4.27 19.56
N SER A 222 -9.73 3.97 18.41
CA SER A 222 -10.35 2.65 18.18
C SER A 222 -9.63 1.81 17.10
N HIS A 223 -8.46 2.22 16.59
CA HIS A 223 -7.78 1.51 15.49
C HIS A 223 -7.27 0.11 15.87
N HIS A 224 -7.22 -0.23 17.14
CA HIS A 224 -6.93 -1.56 17.65
C HIS A 224 -8.18 -2.33 18.13
N GLU A 225 -9.36 -1.79 17.91
CA GLU A 225 -10.59 -2.58 18.07
C GLU A 225 -10.64 -3.67 17.00
N ARG A 226 -11.26 -4.79 17.34
CA ARG A 226 -11.39 -5.93 16.45
C ARG A 226 -12.85 -6.17 16.13
N PHE A 227 -13.14 -6.52 14.89
CA PHE A 227 -14.51 -6.66 14.42
C PHE A 227 -15.35 -7.66 15.24
N ASP A 228 -14.69 -8.66 15.84
CA ASP A 228 -15.28 -9.64 16.75
C ASP A 228 -15.46 -9.15 18.21
N GLY A 229 -15.09 -7.90 18.52
CA GLY A 229 -15.19 -7.32 19.86
C GLY A 229 -14.06 -7.71 20.81
N SER A 230 -13.04 -8.45 20.35
CA SER A 230 -11.90 -8.87 21.19
C SER A 230 -10.76 -7.83 21.22
N GLY A 231 -10.96 -6.65 20.65
CA GLY A 231 -9.98 -5.57 20.57
C GLY A 231 -9.93 -4.69 21.82
N TYR A 232 -9.29 -3.55 21.71
CA TYR A 232 -9.15 -2.55 22.78
C TYR A 232 -9.21 -1.13 22.19
N PRO A 233 -9.50 -0.08 23.01
CA PRO A 233 -9.60 -0.09 24.47
C PRO A 233 -11.00 -0.42 25.00
N ASN A 234 -12.06 -0.36 24.17
CA ASN A 234 -13.44 -0.44 24.62
C ASN A 234 -14.11 -1.80 24.34
N GLY A 235 -13.48 -2.67 23.52
CA GLY A 235 -14.06 -3.94 23.10
C GLY A 235 -15.26 -3.77 22.16
N LEU A 236 -15.26 -2.73 21.32
CA LEU A 236 -16.31 -2.48 20.33
C LEU A 236 -16.30 -3.59 19.27
N GLY A 237 -17.48 -4.00 18.79
CA GLY A 237 -17.63 -5.02 17.76
C GLY A 237 -18.43 -4.55 16.55
N GLY A 238 -18.12 -5.10 15.39
CA GLY A 238 -18.87 -4.83 14.17
C GLY A 238 -18.87 -3.35 13.78
N GLU A 239 -20.06 -2.83 13.49
CA GLU A 239 -20.26 -1.43 13.06
C GLU A 239 -20.20 -0.41 14.21
N GLU A 240 -20.11 -0.85 15.47
CA GLU A 240 -19.84 0.05 16.59
C GLU A 240 -18.45 0.66 16.50
N ILE A 241 -17.51 -0.03 15.81
CA ILE A 241 -16.17 0.50 15.52
C ILE A 241 -16.30 1.59 14.45
N PRO A 242 -15.80 2.81 14.71
CA PRO A 242 -15.80 3.89 13.72
C PRO A 242 -15.14 3.46 12.39
N LEU A 243 -15.70 3.88 11.25
CA LEU A 243 -15.20 3.47 9.94
C LEU A 243 -13.70 3.80 9.75
N PHE A 244 -13.25 4.97 10.24
CA PHE A 244 -11.85 5.35 10.18
C PHE A 244 -10.96 4.33 10.89
N ALA A 245 -11.35 3.91 12.09
CA ALA A 245 -10.63 2.91 12.85
C ALA A 245 -10.57 1.56 12.11
N ARG A 246 -11.69 1.12 11.51
CA ARG A 246 -11.72 -0.13 10.71
C ARG A 246 -10.79 -0.08 9.51
N ILE A 247 -10.66 1.08 8.84
CA ILE A 247 -9.76 1.27 7.71
C ILE A 247 -8.31 1.30 8.19
N ILE A 248 -8.01 2.08 9.23
CA ILE A 248 -6.65 2.19 9.79
C ILE A 248 -6.18 0.83 10.28
N ALA A 249 -7.02 0.03 10.94
CA ALA A 249 -6.66 -1.30 11.43
C ALA A 249 -6.13 -2.24 10.33
N VAL A 250 -6.73 -2.23 9.13
CA VAL A 250 -6.25 -3.02 7.99
C VAL A 250 -4.92 -2.48 7.47
N ALA A 251 -4.83 -1.16 7.31
CA ALA A 251 -3.64 -0.49 6.78
C ALA A 251 -2.43 -0.63 7.71
N ASP A 252 -2.63 -0.41 9.01
CA ASP A 252 -1.64 -0.55 10.07
C ASP A 252 -1.06 -1.97 10.11
N VAL A 253 -1.93 -2.98 10.23
CA VAL A 253 -1.48 -4.38 10.29
C VAL A 253 -0.76 -4.79 9.03
N TYR A 254 -1.23 -4.41 7.84
CA TYR A 254 -0.52 -4.71 6.59
C TYR A 254 0.86 -4.06 6.56
N SER A 255 0.95 -2.76 6.87
CA SER A 255 2.22 -2.03 6.95
C SER A 255 3.16 -2.66 7.99
N ALA A 256 2.65 -3.00 9.17
CA ALA A 256 3.43 -3.64 10.22
C ALA A 256 3.93 -5.05 9.85
N LEU A 257 3.14 -5.85 9.13
CA LEU A 257 3.55 -7.20 8.69
C LEU A 257 4.62 -7.15 7.61
N THR A 258 4.54 -6.21 6.68
CA THR A 258 5.42 -6.10 5.53
C THR A 258 6.67 -5.25 5.76
N ALA A 259 6.84 -4.65 6.95
CA ALA A 259 8.05 -3.95 7.36
C ALA A 259 9.00 -4.86 8.16
N ASP A 260 10.31 -4.65 7.98
CA ASP A 260 11.32 -5.24 8.87
C ASP A 260 11.19 -4.63 10.27
N ARG A 261 11.32 -5.45 11.30
CA ARG A 261 11.33 -5.03 12.70
C ARG A 261 12.63 -5.53 13.36
N PRO A 262 13.16 -4.87 14.41
CA PRO A 262 14.41 -5.27 15.05
C PRO A 262 14.46 -6.75 15.53
N TYR A 263 13.28 -7.33 15.77
CA TYR A 263 13.10 -8.69 16.29
C TYR A 263 12.45 -9.66 15.29
N ARG A 264 12.14 -9.20 14.04
CA ARG A 264 11.44 -10.02 13.05
C ARG A 264 11.66 -9.45 11.63
N SER A 265 12.03 -10.29 10.68
CA SER A 265 11.99 -9.96 9.26
C SER A 265 10.57 -9.71 8.77
N ALA A 266 10.44 -8.90 7.71
CA ALA A 266 9.17 -8.70 7.02
C ALA A 266 8.56 -10.04 6.58
N TYR A 267 7.25 -10.15 6.67
CA TYR A 267 6.52 -11.24 6.01
C TYR A 267 6.54 -11.03 4.50
N GLN A 268 6.44 -12.13 3.76
CA GLN A 268 6.16 -12.04 2.34
C GLN A 268 4.81 -11.34 2.13
N VAL A 269 4.70 -10.56 1.05
CA VAL A 269 3.47 -9.80 0.74
C VAL A 269 2.25 -10.71 0.66
N SER A 270 2.41 -11.89 0.05
CA SER A 270 1.36 -12.90 -0.04
C SER A 270 0.89 -13.37 1.34
N GLU A 271 1.81 -13.63 2.28
CA GLU A 271 1.49 -14.05 3.65
C GLU A 271 0.71 -12.96 4.42
N ALA A 272 1.11 -11.69 4.26
CA ALA A 272 0.41 -10.56 4.87
C ALA A 272 -1.02 -10.42 4.32
N ILE A 273 -1.20 -10.59 3.00
CA ILE A 273 -2.53 -10.55 2.37
C ILE A 273 -3.38 -11.75 2.84
N GLU A 274 -2.82 -12.96 2.87
CA GLU A 274 -3.51 -14.15 3.38
C GLU A 274 -3.93 -13.97 4.86
N TYR A 275 -3.06 -13.38 5.68
CA TYR A 275 -3.39 -13.05 7.07
C TYR A 275 -4.61 -12.11 7.16
N ILE A 276 -4.63 -11.03 6.36
CA ILE A 276 -5.75 -10.08 6.36
C ILE A 276 -7.03 -10.76 5.86
N MET A 277 -6.96 -11.52 4.76
CA MET A 277 -8.10 -12.28 4.22
C MET A 277 -8.66 -13.28 5.23
N GLY A 278 -7.79 -14.04 5.89
CA GLY A 278 -8.15 -15.06 6.87
C GLY A 278 -8.73 -14.52 8.17
N ASN A 279 -8.59 -13.22 8.43
CA ASN A 279 -9.12 -12.54 9.60
C ASN A 279 -10.28 -11.56 9.29
N ALA A 280 -10.84 -11.62 8.08
CA ALA A 280 -12.09 -10.91 7.76
C ALA A 280 -13.23 -11.40 8.67
N ASP A 281 -14.12 -10.50 9.08
CA ASP A 281 -15.21 -10.71 10.05
C ASP A 281 -14.76 -11.14 11.48
N ARG A 282 -13.45 -11.17 11.72
CA ARG A 282 -12.87 -11.44 13.04
C ARG A 282 -12.07 -10.26 13.54
N GLN A 283 -10.89 -10.02 12.98
CA GLN A 283 -10.08 -8.84 13.29
C GLN A 283 -10.53 -7.63 12.48
N PHE A 284 -10.85 -7.83 11.21
CA PHE A 284 -11.11 -6.78 10.26
C PHE A 284 -12.54 -6.81 9.72
N ASP A 285 -13.06 -5.65 9.35
CA ASP A 285 -14.30 -5.52 8.59
C ASP A 285 -14.12 -6.09 7.19
N ALA A 286 -14.95 -7.07 6.80
CA ALA A 286 -14.88 -7.71 5.50
C ALA A 286 -15.08 -6.73 4.32
N ILE A 287 -15.84 -5.64 4.51
CA ILE A 287 -16.02 -4.60 3.47
C ILE A 287 -14.70 -3.85 3.25
N VAL A 288 -14.01 -3.50 4.33
CA VAL A 288 -12.70 -2.85 4.26
C VAL A 288 -11.65 -3.79 3.67
N VAL A 289 -11.65 -5.07 4.07
CA VAL A 289 -10.77 -6.10 3.47
C VAL A 289 -11.03 -6.24 1.97
N ALA A 290 -12.29 -6.29 1.53
CA ALA A 290 -12.61 -6.37 0.11
C ALA A 290 -12.11 -5.15 -0.69
N ALA A 291 -12.22 -3.94 -0.12
CA ALA A 291 -11.67 -2.73 -0.73
C ALA A 291 -10.13 -2.78 -0.78
N PHE A 292 -9.47 -3.22 0.31
CA PHE A 292 -8.02 -3.41 0.36
C PHE A 292 -7.52 -4.38 -0.72
N LEU A 293 -8.18 -5.52 -0.92
CA LEU A 293 -7.78 -6.51 -1.92
C LEU A 293 -7.84 -5.97 -3.36
N LYS A 294 -8.73 -5.04 -3.65
CA LYS A 294 -8.81 -4.40 -4.97
C LYS A 294 -7.67 -3.44 -5.26
N ILE A 295 -7.12 -2.82 -4.23
CA ILE A 295 -6.07 -1.81 -4.36
C ILE A 295 -4.65 -2.36 -4.24
N ILE A 296 -4.50 -3.56 -3.65
CA ILE A 296 -3.17 -4.16 -3.46
C ILE A 296 -2.75 -5.01 -4.66
N SER A 297 -1.47 -4.98 -5.00
CA SER A 297 -0.91 -5.74 -6.13
C SER A 297 0.37 -6.46 -5.69
N PRO A 298 0.26 -7.68 -5.14
CA PRO A 298 1.42 -8.46 -4.70
C PRO A 298 2.32 -8.86 -5.87
N TYR A 299 1.75 -9.05 -7.04
CA TYR A 299 2.45 -9.41 -8.27
C TYR A 299 2.10 -8.40 -9.35
N PRO A 300 2.82 -7.26 -9.47
CA PRO A 300 2.55 -6.26 -10.49
C PRO A 300 2.51 -6.83 -11.90
N ILE A 301 1.70 -6.23 -12.78
CA ILE A 301 1.66 -6.65 -14.19
C ILE A 301 3.08 -6.52 -14.79
N GLY A 302 3.55 -7.61 -15.43
CA GLY A 302 4.89 -7.72 -15.98
C GLY A 302 5.91 -8.40 -15.07
N SER A 303 5.58 -8.65 -13.80
CA SER A 303 6.45 -9.41 -12.91
C SER A 303 6.63 -10.85 -13.39
N CYS A 304 7.84 -11.35 -13.27
CA CYS A 304 8.15 -12.75 -13.44
C CYS A 304 7.86 -13.49 -12.14
N VAL A 305 7.13 -14.59 -12.21
CA VAL A 305 6.71 -15.39 -11.06
C VAL A 305 7.00 -16.87 -11.29
N ARG A 306 7.17 -17.60 -10.18
CA ARG A 306 7.20 -19.07 -10.17
C ARG A 306 5.84 -19.59 -9.75
N LEU A 307 5.34 -20.58 -10.45
CA LEU A 307 4.12 -21.30 -10.10
C LEU A 307 4.46 -22.53 -9.25
N SER A 308 3.50 -22.98 -8.43
CA SER A 308 3.65 -24.19 -7.62
C SER A 308 3.79 -25.47 -8.47
N SER A 309 3.38 -25.44 -9.72
CA SER A 309 3.60 -26.49 -10.72
C SER A 309 5.04 -26.52 -11.27
N GLY A 310 5.87 -25.50 -10.95
CA GLY A 310 7.29 -25.39 -11.30
C GLY A 310 7.59 -24.48 -12.48
N GLU A 311 6.59 -24.10 -13.27
CA GLU A 311 6.78 -23.23 -14.44
C GLU A 311 7.08 -21.80 -14.02
N ARG A 312 7.80 -21.09 -14.89
CA ARG A 312 7.99 -19.66 -14.84
C ARG A 312 6.94 -18.97 -15.71
N ALA A 313 6.35 -17.91 -15.16
CA ALA A 313 5.28 -17.20 -15.84
C ALA A 313 5.44 -15.68 -15.65
N VAL A 314 4.74 -14.91 -16.47
CA VAL A 314 4.67 -13.46 -16.38
C VAL A 314 3.23 -13.05 -16.09
N VAL A 315 3.05 -12.16 -15.11
CA VAL A 315 1.73 -11.62 -14.76
C VAL A 315 1.24 -10.71 -15.89
N SER A 316 0.10 -11.05 -16.49
CA SER A 316 -0.51 -10.30 -17.58
C SER A 316 -1.67 -9.41 -17.11
N LYS A 317 -2.42 -9.87 -16.07
CA LYS A 317 -3.57 -9.14 -15.54
C LYS A 317 -3.78 -9.49 -14.07
N GLN A 318 -4.25 -8.52 -13.29
CA GLN A 318 -4.68 -8.73 -11.91
C GLN A 318 -6.13 -9.23 -11.83
N ASN A 319 -6.40 -10.06 -10.83
CA ASN A 319 -7.77 -10.42 -10.44
C ASN A 319 -8.17 -9.61 -9.19
N PRO A 320 -9.07 -8.62 -9.31
CA PRO A 320 -9.42 -7.75 -8.18
C PRO A 320 -10.09 -8.47 -7.00
N GLU A 321 -10.72 -9.62 -7.26
CA GLU A 321 -11.37 -10.44 -6.23
C GLU A 321 -10.35 -11.27 -5.43
N ASN A 322 -9.22 -11.62 -6.06
CA ASN A 322 -8.14 -12.34 -5.40
C ASN A 322 -6.78 -11.94 -6.02
N PRO A 323 -6.09 -10.95 -5.47
CA PRO A 323 -4.82 -10.46 -6.01
C PRO A 323 -3.69 -11.50 -5.96
N LEU A 324 -3.80 -12.55 -5.13
CA LEU A 324 -2.85 -13.65 -5.06
C LEU A 324 -2.97 -14.64 -6.24
N ARG A 325 -4.01 -14.52 -7.06
CA ARG A 325 -4.30 -15.41 -8.18
C ARG A 325 -4.45 -14.63 -9.48
N PRO A 326 -3.35 -14.06 -10.01
CA PRO A 326 -3.38 -13.27 -11.22
C PRO A 326 -3.63 -14.11 -12.47
N VAL A 327 -3.90 -13.46 -13.60
CA VAL A 327 -3.76 -14.07 -14.92
C VAL A 327 -2.30 -14.00 -15.34
N VAL A 328 -1.76 -15.12 -15.77
CA VAL A 328 -0.36 -15.25 -16.17
C VAL A 328 -0.24 -15.86 -17.57
N PHE A 329 0.89 -15.64 -18.25
CA PHE A 329 1.29 -16.47 -19.40
C PHE A 329 2.62 -17.15 -19.10
N LEU A 330 2.77 -18.38 -19.60
CA LEU A 330 3.99 -19.15 -19.37
C LEU A 330 5.17 -18.56 -20.19
N MET A 331 6.34 -18.51 -19.58
CA MET A 331 7.53 -17.98 -20.29
C MET A 331 7.98 -18.87 -21.43
N ASP A 332 7.82 -20.18 -21.29
CA ASP A 332 8.22 -21.17 -22.30
C ASP A 332 7.14 -21.35 -23.40
N ASP A 333 5.89 -20.97 -23.14
CA ASP A 333 4.80 -20.90 -24.11
C ASP A 333 3.95 -19.64 -23.87
N PRO A 334 4.31 -18.50 -24.46
CA PRO A 334 3.57 -17.23 -24.29
C PRO A 334 2.14 -17.27 -24.82
N THR A 335 1.75 -18.30 -25.58
CA THR A 335 0.35 -18.48 -26.03
C THR A 335 -0.53 -19.14 -24.96
N ALA A 336 0.09 -19.80 -23.99
CA ALA A 336 -0.60 -20.41 -22.85
C ALA A 336 -0.90 -19.33 -21.79
N VAL A 337 -2.11 -18.76 -21.86
CA VAL A 337 -2.63 -17.80 -20.86
C VAL A 337 -3.45 -18.57 -19.84
N ILE A 338 -3.16 -18.41 -18.56
CA ILE A 338 -3.77 -19.11 -17.44
C ILE A 338 -4.39 -18.08 -16.50
N ASP A 339 -5.68 -18.18 -16.23
CA ASP A 339 -6.35 -17.46 -15.16
C ASP A 339 -6.33 -18.31 -13.89
N LEU A 340 -5.43 -17.99 -12.97
CA LEU A 340 -5.26 -18.77 -11.74
C LEU A 340 -6.48 -18.72 -10.82
N TYR A 341 -7.40 -17.77 -11.02
CA TYR A 341 -8.59 -17.62 -10.17
C TYR A 341 -9.84 -18.24 -10.78
N HIS A 342 -10.11 -18.04 -12.07
CA HIS A 342 -11.35 -18.48 -12.70
C HIS A 342 -11.23 -19.83 -13.42
N ASP A 343 -10.03 -20.23 -13.84
CA ASP A 343 -9.85 -21.51 -14.53
C ASP A 343 -9.74 -22.66 -13.53
N LYS A 344 -10.77 -23.50 -13.53
CA LYS A 344 -10.88 -24.66 -12.63
C LYS A 344 -9.74 -25.66 -12.75
N CYS A 345 -9.10 -25.74 -13.91
CA CYS A 345 -7.97 -26.64 -14.14
C CYS A 345 -6.74 -26.23 -13.33
N PHE A 346 -6.67 -24.96 -12.90
CA PHE A 346 -5.52 -24.39 -12.20
C PHE A 346 -5.82 -23.95 -10.75
N TYR A 347 -6.94 -24.39 -10.16
CA TYR A 347 -7.29 -24.06 -8.77
C TYR A 347 -6.24 -24.49 -7.72
N ASN A 348 -5.47 -25.53 -8.02
CA ASN A 348 -4.37 -26.01 -7.19
C ASN A 348 -3.02 -25.38 -7.53
N VAL A 349 -2.94 -24.52 -8.53
CA VAL A 349 -1.72 -23.79 -8.91
C VAL A 349 -1.74 -22.41 -8.28
N VAL A 350 -0.67 -22.05 -7.59
CA VAL A 350 -0.50 -20.74 -6.94
C VAL A 350 0.85 -20.15 -7.33
N VAL A 351 1.02 -18.85 -7.16
CA VAL A 351 2.32 -18.20 -7.24
C VAL A 351 3.08 -18.49 -5.95
N THR A 352 4.29 -19.04 -6.06
CA THR A 352 5.16 -19.34 -4.91
C THR A 352 6.22 -18.28 -4.67
N ASP A 353 6.72 -17.67 -5.74
CA ASP A 353 7.82 -16.71 -5.67
C ASP A 353 7.64 -15.59 -6.69
N LEU A 354 8.03 -14.39 -6.32
CA LEU A 354 8.36 -13.29 -7.22
C LEU A 354 9.82 -13.47 -7.63
N LEU A 355 10.10 -13.47 -8.92
CA LEU A 355 11.46 -13.68 -9.44
C LEU A 355 12.09 -12.33 -9.79
N ASP A 356 13.27 -12.08 -9.23
CA ASP A 356 14.12 -10.97 -9.66
C ASP A 356 14.71 -11.30 -11.03
N GLU A 357 14.43 -10.50 -12.07
CA GLU A 357 15.08 -10.57 -13.37
C GLU A 357 15.75 -9.24 -13.77
#